data_fe350cb018f446ed450b7c8faadb9e9f
#
_entry.id   fe350cb018f446ed450b7c8faadb9e9f
#
_cell.length_a   1.000
_cell.length_b   1.000
_cell.length_c   1.000
_cell.angle_alpha   90.00
_cell.angle_beta   90.00
_cell.angle_gamma   90.00
#
_symmetry.space_group_name_H-M   'P 1'
#
loop_
_entity.id
_entity.type
_entity.pdbx_description
1 polymer ?
#
loop_
_entity_poly.entity_id
_entity_poly.type
_entity_poly.pdbx_seq_one_letter_code
_entity_poly.pdbx_strand_id
1 'polypeptide(L)'
;MHKILDNKSYSISNFVHNNKYNFNKDNIFHNLEEDLITEAVTTIENWETYKPTPLIELNKLSSYLNTNKIYYKDEGFRFDLKSFKALGGAFAVNKIVKDTKAKTVSTATAGNHGRSVAWGAQRLGIECKIFISEFVSESRAEAMRKLGADVIRVKGNYDASLKECINQSKNNNWEIVQDVSWEGYKTVPRYIMAGYTIMIKEIFDKINNEKISHVFLQAGVGGMAAAAIAGFAKYSSNMPCFITVEPEDAECVLQSIKNQKPTSINIQKESIMGGMSCGDVSSLAWEILKYSANSSISISDKAIAPTVALLKQKEFSNEEIIAGECGVPGVISLISAMNDKNICQKLNLNSQSNVLLIGCEGLTDSEMYNKLLKEGLKALKNE
;
A
#
# COMPACT_ATOMS: atom_id res chain seq x y z
N MET A 1 22.83 14.74 -9.57
CA MET A 1 22.01 13.99 -8.63
C MET A 1 22.93 13.48 -7.52
N HIS A 2 22.44 13.30 -6.28
CA HIS A 2 23.26 13.00 -5.12
C HIS A 2 23.98 11.64 -5.23
N LYS A 3 25.25 11.59 -4.81
CA LYS A 3 26.04 10.34 -4.75
C LYS A 3 25.43 9.27 -3.84
N ILE A 4 24.53 9.68 -2.92
CA ILE A 4 23.83 8.76 -2.02
C ILE A 4 23.07 7.66 -2.77
N LEU A 5 22.60 7.93 -3.99
CA LEU A 5 21.84 6.95 -4.79
C LEU A 5 22.72 5.76 -5.21
N ASP A 6 24.04 5.95 -5.27
CA ASP A 6 25.01 4.90 -5.56
C ASP A 6 25.51 4.20 -4.27
N ASN A 7 25.02 4.62 -3.10
CA ASN A 7 25.43 4.11 -1.80
C ASN A 7 24.77 2.75 -1.50
N LYS A 8 25.42 1.94 -0.66
CA LYS A 8 24.91 0.66 -0.13
C LYS A 8 23.55 0.76 0.58
N SER A 9 23.09 1.96 0.91
CA SER A 9 21.74 2.19 1.44
C SER A 9 20.65 1.88 0.39
N TYR A 10 20.94 2.12 -0.89
CA TYR A 10 20.09 1.74 -2.02
C TYR A 10 20.50 0.38 -2.56
N SER A 11 20.18 -0.66 -1.81
CA SER A 11 20.45 -2.05 -2.17
C SER A 11 19.24 -2.93 -1.91
N ILE A 12 19.11 -3.98 -2.68
CA ILE A 12 18.12 -5.03 -2.48
C ILE A 12 18.66 -6.03 -1.46
N SER A 13 17.88 -6.29 -0.41
CA SER A 13 18.23 -7.29 0.61
C SER A 13 17.97 -8.70 0.11
N ASN A 14 16.77 -8.94 -0.45
CA ASN A 14 16.43 -10.20 -1.08
C ASN A 14 15.67 -9.98 -2.39
N PHE A 15 15.88 -10.87 -3.36
CA PHE A 15 15.19 -10.89 -4.64
C PHE A 15 14.71 -12.31 -4.97
N VAL A 16 13.47 -12.44 -5.37
CA VAL A 16 12.89 -13.72 -5.83
C VAL A 16 12.17 -13.49 -7.15
N HIS A 17 12.53 -14.27 -8.18
CA HIS A 17 11.74 -14.37 -9.40
C HIS A 17 10.65 -15.42 -9.20
N ASN A 18 9.43 -15.13 -9.63
CA ASN A 18 8.30 -16.05 -9.47
C ASN A 18 8.27 -17.08 -10.60
N ASN A 19 8.77 -18.26 -10.35
CA ASN A 19 8.78 -19.36 -11.31
C ASN A 19 7.39 -19.90 -11.69
N LYS A 20 6.34 -19.52 -10.94
CA LYS A 20 4.93 -19.85 -11.24
C LYS A 20 4.16 -18.71 -11.85
N TYR A 21 4.84 -17.62 -12.23
CA TYR A 21 4.17 -16.54 -12.91
C TYR A 21 3.39 -17.06 -14.12
N ASN A 22 2.10 -16.84 -14.09
CA ASN A 22 1.17 -17.21 -15.16
C ASN A 22 -0.05 -16.28 -15.07
N PHE A 23 0.09 -15.09 -15.64
CA PHE A 23 -0.96 -14.09 -15.58
C PHE A 23 -2.25 -14.61 -16.23
N ASN A 24 -3.33 -14.63 -15.46
CA ASN A 24 -4.64 -15.08 -15.90
C ASN A 24 -5.74 -14.17 -15.33
N LYS A 25 -6.45 -13.45 -16.21
CA LYS A 25 -7.56 -12.57 -15.83
C LYS A 25 -8.68 -13.29 -15.13
N ASP A 26 -9.02 -14.50 -15.56
CA ASP A 26 -10.13 -15.27 -14.96
C ASP A 26 -9.82 -15.62 -13.50
N ASN A 27 -8.57 -15.99 -13.20
CA ASN A 27 -8.15 -16.22 -11.81
C ASN A 27 -8.22 -14.95 -10.97
N ILE A 28 -7.84 -13.80 -11.53
CA ILE A 28 -7.91 -12.51 -10.83
C ILE A 28 -9.35 -12.16 -10.53
N PHE A 29 -10.25 -12.21 -11.54
CA PHE A 29 -11.64 -11.83 -11.37
C PHE A 29 -12.49 -12.88 -10.63
N HIS A 30 -12.01 -14.13 -10.52
CA HIS A 30 -12.59 -15.10 -9.59
C HIS A 30 -12.37 -14.67 -8.12
N ASN A 31 -11.25 -14.04 -7.81
CA ASN A 31 -10.89 -13.60 -6.46
C ASN A 31 -11.33 -12.16 -6.14
N LEU A 32 -11.42 -11.30 -7.16
CA LEU A 32 -11.89 -9.92 -7.05
C LEU A 32 -12.77 -9.59 -8.26
N GLU A 33 -14.05 -9.77 -8.11
CA GLU A 33 -15.04 -9.73 -9.19
C GLU A 33 -15.03 -8.37 -9.92
N GLU A 34 -15.09 -8.44 -11.25
CA GLU A 34 -15.02 -7.26 -12.11
C GLU A 34 -16.20 -6.29 -11.88
N ASP A 35 -17.39 -6.81 -11.58
CA ASP A 35 -18.57 -6.02 -11.25
C ASP A 35 -18.40 -5.29 -9.91
N LEU A 36 -17.79 -5.95 -8.92
CA LEU A 36 -17.47 -5.31 -7.64
C LEU A 36 -16.47 -4.17 -7.81
N ILE A 37 -15.46 -4.34 -8.67
CA ILE A 37 -14.52 -3.26 -9.02
C ILE A 37 -15.29 -2.09 -9.64
N THR A 38 -16.21 -2.35 -10.56
CA THR A 38 -17.03 -1.32 -11.20
C THR A 38 -17.91 -0.61 -10.18
N GLU A 39 -18.58 -1.35 -9.28
CA GLU A 39 -19.39 -0.78 -8.19
C GLU A 39 -18.52 0.11 -7.27
N ALA A 40 -17.33 -0.35 -6.90
CA ALA A 40 -16.44 0.40 -6.03
C ALA A 40 -16.02 1.73 -6.67
N VAL A 41 -15.55 1.69 -7.91
CA VAL A 41 -15.11 2.87 -8.65
C VAL A 41 -16.27 3.86 -8.80
N THR A 42 -17.42 3.42 -9.30
CA THR A 42 -18.61 4.29 -9.47
C THR A 42 -19.05 4.89 -8.14
N THR A 43 -19.04 4.10 -7.06
CA THR A 43 -19.43 4.60 -5.73
C THR A 43 -18.47 5.68 -5.23
N ILE A 44 -17.16 5.46 -5.36
CA ILE A 44 -16.14 6.40 -4.88
C ILE A 44 -16.11 7.67 -5.71
N GLU A 45 -16.25 7.58 -7.03
CA GLU A 45 -16.30 8.75 -7.92
C GLU A 45 -17.50 9.67 -7.63
N ASN A 46 -18.60 9.13 -7.10
CA ASN A 46 -19.76 9.89 -6.68
C ASN A 46 -19.67 10.48 -5.26
N TRP A 47 -18.57 10.30 -4.54
CA TRP A 47 -18.40 10.96 -3.25
C TRP A 47 -18.12 12.46 -3.44
N GLU A 48 -18.80 13.31 -2.69
CA GLU A 48 -18.70 14.77 -2.82
C GLU A 48 -17.25 15.30 -2.77
N THR A 49 -16.40 14.66 -1.96
CA THR A 49 -15.00 15.07 -1.78
C THR A 49 -14.04 14.34 -2.71
N TYR A 50 -14.55 13.50 -3.62
CA TYR A 50 -13.67 12.75 -4.53
C TYR A 50 -12.95 13.67 -5.51
N LYS A 51 -11.66 13.44 -5.63
CA LYS A 51 -10.79 13.98 -6.68
C LYS A 51 -9.70 12.96 -6.99
N PRO A 52 -9.35 12.74 -8.27
CA PRO A 52 -8.17 11.95 -8.61
C PRO A 52 -6.92 12.56 -7.95
N THR A 53 -6.09 11.69 -7.38
CA THR A 53 -4.81 12.15 -6.81
C THR A 53 -3.77 12.38 -7.90
N PRO A 54 -2.72 13.19 -7.64
CA PRO A 54 -1.71 13.50 -8.63
C PRO A 54 -1.00 12.24 -9.16
N LEU A 55 -0.70 12.26 -10.46
CA LEU A 55 0.26 11.37 -11.10
C LEU A 55 1.43 12.25 -11.56
N ILE A 56 2.55 12.15 -10.87
CA ILE A 56 3.73 13.01 -11.03
C ILE A 56 4.78 12.26 -11.83
N GLU A 57 5.34 12.90 -12.85
CA GLU A 57 6.47 12.35 -13.58
C GLU A 57 7.78 12.70 -12.84
N LEU A 58 8.54 11.68 -12.43
CA LEU A 58 9.86 11.84 -11.81
C LEU A 58 10.93 12.01 -12.89
N ASN A 59 10.84 13.08 -13.66
CA ASN A 59 11.64 13.32 -14.87
C ASN A 59 13.14 13.43 -14.61
N LYS A 60 13.55 13.96 -13.45
CA LYS A 60 14.96 14.02 -13.06
C LYS A 60 15.50 12.63 -12.70
N LEU A 61 14.68 11.82 -12.02
CA LEU A 61 15.05 10.46 -11.67
C LEU A 61 15.11 9.55 -12.92
N SER A 62 14.16 9.68 -13.86
CA SER A 62 14.19 8.90 -15.11
C SER A 62 15.41 9.22 -15.95
N SER A 63 15.80 10.49 -16.03
CA SER A 63 17.03 10.92 -16.71
C SER A 63 18.29 10.34 -16.05
N TYR A 64 18.35 10.32 -14.72
CA TYR A 64 19.47 9.78 -13.97
C TYR A 64 19.60 8.26 -14.13
N LEU A 65 18.48 7.53 -14.03
CA LEU A 65 18.46 6.07 -14.16
C LEU A 65 18.47 5.59 -15.62
N ASN A 66 18.45 6.52 -16.59
CA ASN A 66 18.36 6.19 -18.01
C ASN A 66 17.17 5.26 -18.33
N THR A 67 15.99 5.63 -17.85
CA THR A 67 14.69 5.02 -18.17
C THR A 67 13.87 5.98 -19.03
N ASN A 68 12.81 5.50 -19.71
CA ASN A 68 11.98 6.39 -20.52
C ASN A 68 11.16 7.32 -19.61
N LYS A 69 10.31 6.75 -18.75
CA LYS A 69 9.49 7.52 -17.81
C LYS A 69 9.39 6.83 -16.47
N ILE A 70 9.25 7.61 -15.42
CA ILE A 70 8.92 7.14 -14.08
C ILE A 70 7.72 7.95 -13.58
N TYR A 71 6.60 7.29 -13.34
CA TYR A 71 5.40 7.88 -12.77
C TYR A 71 5.29 7.55 -11.29
N TYR A 72 4.89 8.54 -10.51
CA TYR A 72 4.60 8.41 -9.08
C TYR A 72 3.15 8.81 -8.82
N LYS A 73 2.31 7.85 -8.41
CA LYS A 73 0.92 8.09 -8.01
C LYS A 73 0.88 8.52 -6.57
N ASP A 74 0.58 9.79 -6.30
CA ASP A 74 0.68 10.38 -4.96
C ASP A 74 -0.63 10.30 -4.18
N GLU A 75 -0.81 9.24 -3.41
CA GLU A 75 -1.95 9.06 -2.51
C GLU A 75 -1.89 9.91 -1.23
N GLY A 76 -0.84 10.68 -1.04
CA GLY A 76 -0.73 11.70 0.02
C GLY A 76 -1.80 12.80 -0.04
N PHE A 77 -2.52 12.91 -1.16
CA PHE A 77 -3.64 13.84 -1.35
C PHE A 77 -5.02 13.21 -1.18
N ARG A 78 -5.10 11.93 -0.81
CA ARG A 78 -6.37 11.21 -0.76
C ARG A 78 -7.25 11.65 0.42
N PHE A 79 -8.38 12.35 0.14
CA PHE A 79 -9.44 12.74 1.08
C PHE A 79 -8.97 13.42 2.37
N ASP A 80 -7.87 14.16 2.35
CA ASP A 80 -7.22 14.72 3.54
C ASP A 80 -6.76 13.67 4.60
N LEU A 81 -7.06 12.38 4.37
CA LEU A 81 -6.54 11.26 5.15
C LEU A 81 -5.11 10.90 4.78
N LYS A 82 -4.64 11.40 3.64
CA LYS A 82 -3.25 11.30 3.17
C LYS A 82 -2.77 9.86 2.96
N SER A 83 -3.67 8.94 2.62
CA SER A 83 -3.36 7.53 2.38
C SER A 83 -4.41 6.86 1.49
N PHE A 84 -3.96 5.98 0.60
CA PHE A 84 -4.81 5.13 -0.24
C PHE A 84 -5.82 4.29 0.54
N LYS A 85 -5.52 3.98 1.80
CA LYS A 85 -6.40 3.18 2.68
C LYS A 85 -7.82 3.77 2.76
N ALA A 86 -7.94 5.10 2.61
CA ALA A 86 -9.22 5.79 2.59
C ALA A 86 -10.20 5.24 1.53
N LEU A 87 -9.70 4.79 0.40
CA LEU A 87 -10.49 4.23 -0.69
C LEU A 87 -11.19 2.92 -0.27
N GLY A 88 -10.40 1.95 0.17
CA GLY A 88 -10.90 0.61 0.47
C GLY A 88 -11.72 0.54 1.75
N GLY A 89 -11.24 1.12 2.85
CA GLY A 89 -11.94 1.06 4.13
C GLY A 89 -13.29 1.76 4.10
N ALA A 90 -13.34 2.98 3.54
CA ALA A 90 -14.61 3.71 3.44
C ALA A 90 -15.59 3.07 2.44
N PHE A 91 -15.09 2.49 1.32
CA PHE A 91 -15.97 1.75 0.41
C PHE A 91 -16.53 0.48 1.08
N ALA A 92 -15.71 -0.27 1.79
CA ALA A 92 -16.18 -1.46 2.51
C ALA A 92 -17.25 -1.12 3.55
N VAL A 93 -17.07 -0.04 4.32
CA VAL A 93 -18.10 0.46 5.26
C VAL A 93 -19.39 0.80 4.50
N ASN A 94 -19.28 1.53 3.38
CA ASN A 94 -20.45 1.88 2.54
C ASN A 94 -21.18 0.62 2.06
N LYS A 95 -20.45 -0.36 1.55
CA LYS A 95 -21.00 -1.62 1.02
C LYS A 95 -21.68 -2.43 2.13
N ILE A 96 -21.03 -2.58 3.28
CA ILE A 96 -21.59 -3.30 4.45
C ILE A 96 -22.91 -2.65 4.89
N VAL A 97 -22.92 -1.34 5.08
CA VAL A 97 -24.14 -0.63 5.52
C VAL A 97 -25.27 -0.78 4.51
N LYS A 98 -24.96 -0.73 3.22
CA LYS A 98 -25.95 -0.96 2.14
C LYS A 98 -26.54 -2.36 2.23
N ASP A 99 -25.71 -3.38 2.43
CA ASP A 99 -26.09 -4.79 2.36
C ASP A 99 -26.75 -5.28 3.67
N THR A 100 -26.22 -4.89 4.85
CA THR A 100 -26.64 -5.42 6.15
C THR A 100 -27.48 -4.45 7.01
N LYS A 101 -27.52 -3.16 6.64
CA LYS A 101 -28.11 -2.07 7.44
C LYS A 101 -27.42 -1.88 8.80
N ALA A 102 -26.15 -2.24 8.88
CA ALA A 102 -25.35 -2.11 10.09
C ALA A 102 -25.40 -0.68 10.67
N LYS A 103 -25.46 -0.59 12.00
CA LYS A 103 -25.43 0.68 12.73
C LYS A 103 -24.05 0.93 13.36
N THR A 104 -23.25 -0.11 13.47
CA THR A 104 -21.92 -0.07 14.07
C THR A 104 -20.96 -0.94 13.28
N VAL A 105 -19.81 -0.38 12.95
CA VAL A 105 -18.67 -1.10 12.39
C VAL A 105 -17.53 -1.14 13.37
N SER A 106 -16.67 -2.15 13.27
CA SER A 106 -15.51 -2.33 14.13
C SER A 106 -14.27 -2.73 13.34
N THR A 107 -13.09 -2.41 13.88
CA THR A 107 -11.80 -2.85 13.32
C THR A 107 -10.73 -2.87 14.39
N ALA A 108 -9.68 -3.67 14.18
CA ALA A 108 -8.49 -3.66 15.03
C ALA A 108 -7.29 -3.14 14.21
N THR A 109 -6.85 -1.91 14.49
CA THR A 109 -5.74 -1.28 13.77
C THR A 109 -5.37 0.06 14.38
N ALA A 110 -4.10 0.41 14.33
CA ALA A 110 -3.60 1.69 14.84
C ALA A 110 -3.19 2.69 13.74
N GLY A 111 -3.42 2.33 12.48
CA GLY A 111 -2.90 3.09 11.34
C GLY A 111 -3.96 3.65 10.40
N ASN A 112 -3.55 3.82 9.16
CA ASN A 112 -4.35 4.41 8.10
C ASN A 112 -5.65 3.64 7.81
N HIS A 113 -5.68 2.32 8.05
CA HIS A 113 -6.91 1.53 7.89
C HIS A 113 -7.98 1.96 8.90
N GLY A 114 -7.63 2.11 10.19
CA GLY A 114 -8.59 2.59 11.21
C GLY A 114 -9.15 3.97 10.89
N ARG A 115 -8.29 4.90 10.45
CA ARG A 115 -8.74 6.23 10.00
C ARG A 115 -9.70 6.14 8.81
N SER A 116 -9.45 5.23 7.89
CA SER A 116 -10.29 4.97 6.72
C SER A 116 -11.68 4.43 7.12
N VAL A 117 -11.74 3.47 8.04
CA VAL A 117 -13.00 2.90 8.56
C VAL A 117 -13.77 3.97 9.35
N ALA A 118 -13.09 4.71 10.24
CA ALA A 118 -13.69 5.81 10.99
C ALA A 118 -14.31 6.87 10.09
N TRP A 119 -13.56 7.31 9.06
CA TRP A 119 -14.06 8.28 8.09
C TRP A 119 -15.25 7.74 7.27
N GLY A 120 -15.19 6.46 6.86
CA GLY A 120 -16.30 5.80 6.18
C GLY A 120 -17.58 5.78 7.05
N ALA A 121 -17.43 5.47 8.34
CA ALA A 121 -18.53 5.47 9.31
C ALA A 121 -19.07 6.89 9.56
N GLN A 122 -18.20 7.88 9.72
CA GLN A 122 -18.56 9.28 9.89
C GLN A 122 -19.41 9.80 8.73
N ARG A 123 -19.03 9.48 7.49
CA ARG A 123 -19.78 9.85 6.27
C ARG A 123 -21.20 9.31 6.24
N LEU A 124 -21.44 8.17 6.86
CA LEU A 124 -22.74 7.49 6.88
C LEU A 124 -23.52 7.72 8.19
N GLY A 125 -22.94 8.46 9.14
CA GLY A 125 -23.55 8.73 10.45
C GLY A 125 -23.77 7.48 11.29
N ILE A 126 -22.89 6.48 11.18
CA ILE A 126 -22.92 5.25 11.98
C ILE A 126 -21.77 5.20 12.98
N GLU A 127 -21.90 4.34 14.00
CA GLU A 127 -20.86 4.16 15.01
C GLU A 127 -19.65 3.40 14.46
N CYS A 128 -18.44 3.76 14.95
CA CYS A 128 -17.20 3.07 14.66
C CYS A 128 -16.45 2.74 15.93
N LYS A 129 -16.14 1.47 16.16
CA LYS A 129 -15.36 0.96 17.30
C LYS A 129 -14.00 0.50 16.81
N ILE A 130 -12.91 1.12 17.29
CA ILE A 130 -11.54 0.78 16.88
C ILE A 130 -10.75 0.25 18.06
N PHE A 131 -10.31 -0.99 17.93
CA PHE A 131 -9.51 -1.67 18.94
C PHE A 131 -8.03 -1.48 18.67
N ILE A 132 -7.29 -0.96 19.62
CA ILE A 132 -5.85 -0.71 19.50
C ILE A 132 -5.09 -1.34 20.67
N SER A 133 -3.85 -1.75 20.42
CA SER A 133 -2.93 -2.19 21.46
C SER A 133 -2.65 -1.05 22.47
N GLU A 134 -2.38 -1.38 23.71
CA GLU A 134 -1.98 -0.42 24.74
C GLU A 134 -0.71 0.37 24.39
N PHE A 135 0.14 -0.18 23.51
CA PHE A 135 1.41 0.44 23.07
C PHE A 135 1.24 1.49 21.95
N VAL A 136 0.04 1.63 21.39
CA VAL A 136 -0.22 2.60 20.33
C VAL A 136 -0.18 4.01 20.89
N SER A 137 0.53 4.92 20.19
CA SER A 137 0.66 6.32 20.60
C SER A 137 -0.70 7.03 20.71
N GLU A 138 -0.79 7.98 21.64
CA GLU A 138 -2.03 8.76 21.82
C GLU A 138 -2.35 9.60 20.58
N SER A 139 -1.34 10.10 19.88
CA SER A 139 -1.53 10.86 18.64
C SER A 139 -2.28 10.06 17.57
N ARG A 140 -1.98 8.76 17.42
CA ARG A 140 -2.69 7.88 16.49
C ARG A 140 -4.13 7.60 16.94
N ALA A 141 -4.34 7.37 18.25
CA ALA A 141 -5.68 7.19 18.83
C ALA A 141 -6.54 8.45 18.61
N GLU A 142 -5.99 9.62 18.88
CA GLU A 142 -6.66 10.90 18.72
C GLU A 142 -7.02 11.20 17.25
N ALA A 143 -6.17 10.81 16.30
CA ALA A 143 -6.47 10.95 14.89
C ALA A 143 -7.73 10.17 14.45
N MET A 144 -7.99 9.03 15.09
CA MET A 144 -9.20 8.23 14.84
C MET A 144 -10.42 8.80 15.58
N ARG A 145 -10.25 9.28 16.84
CA ARG A 145 -11.35 9.95 17.59
C ARG A 145 -11.83 11.22 16.90
N LYS A 146 -10.94 12.00 16.27
CA LYS A 146 -11.33 13.19 15.48
C LYS A 146 -12.24 12.86 14.30
N LEU A 147 -12.22 11.61 13.84
CA LEU A 147 -13.13 11.09 12.82
C LEU A 147 -14.39 10.43 13.41
N GLY A 148 -14.64 10.63 14.71
CA GLY A 148 -15.82 10.14 15.40
C GLY A 148 -15.75 8.70 15.88
N ALA A 149 -14.58 8.04 15.81
CA ALA A 149 -14.44 6.68 16.30
C ALA A 149 -14.33 6.62 17.83
N ASP A 150 -14.96 5.60 18.41
CA ASP A 150 -14.70 5.16 19.78
C ASP A 150 -13.48 4.24 19.78
N VAL A 151 -12.38 4.71 20.38
CA VAL A 151 -11.09 4.02 20.37
C VAL A 151 -10.88 3.29 21.69
N ILE A 152 -10.85 1.97 21.62
CA ILE A 152 -10.77 1.04 22.74
C ILE A 152 -9.33 0.51 22.85
N ARG A 153 -8.65 0.80 23.96
CA ARG A 153 -7.32 0.26 24.25
C ARG A 153 -7.44 -1.13 24.86
N VAL A 154 -6.74 -2.08 24.26
CA VAL A 154 -6.68 -3.47 24.70
C VAL A 154 -5.29 -3.75 25.26
N LYS A 155 -5.25 -4.40 26.43
CA LYS A 155 -3.98 -4.84 27.04
C LYS A 155 -3.32 -5.93 26.18
N GLY A 156 -2.08 -5.71 25.79
CA GLY A 156 -1.32 -6.62 24.95
C GLY A 156 -1.02 -6.04 23.54
N ASN A 157 -0.65 -6.92 22.63
CA ASN A 157 -0.22 -6.60 21.26
C ASN A 157 -1.41 -6.46 20.28
N TYR A 158 -1.08 -6.36 18.99
CA TYR A 158 -2.07 -6.31 17.90
C TYR A 158 -3.02 -7.53 17.91
N ASP A 159 -2.50 -8.75 18.13
CA ASP A 159 -3.32 -9.97 18.10
C ASP A 159 -4.36 -9.97 19.22
N ALA A 160 -3.99 -9.45 20.39
CA ALA A 160 -4.93 -9.25 21.50
C ALA A 160 -6.05 -8.27 21.10
N SER A 161 -5.70 -7.18 20.42
CA SER A 161 -6.68 -6.19 19.93
C SER A 161 -7.62 -6.77 18.90
N LEU A 162 -7.10 -7.57 17.95
CA LEU A 162 -7.91 -8.23 16.93
C LEU A 162 -8.86 -9.26 17.55
N LYS A 163 -8.38 -10.07 18.50
CA LYS A 163 -9.19 -11.06 19.21
C LYS A 163 -10.32 -10.39 19.98
N GLU A 164 -10.03 -9.29 20.67
CA GLU A 164 -11.05 -8.55 21.41
C GLU A 164 -12.06 -7.88 20.46
N CYS A 165 -11.60 -7.31 19.35
CA CYS A 165 -12.47 -6.79 18.29
C CYS A 165 -13.46 -7.86 17.80
N ILE A 166 -12.99 -9.06 17.49
CA ILE A 166 -13.83 -10.17 17.04
C ILE A 166 -14.84 -10.57 18.12
N ASN A 167 -14.40 -10.69 19.36
CA ASN A 167 -15.28 -11.08 20.48
C ASN A 167 -16.39 -10.04 20.73
N GLN A 168 -16.03 -8.77 20.83
CA GLN A 168 -16.97 -7.68 21.06
C GLN A 168 -17.94 -7.52 19.89
N SER A 169 -17.46 -7.65 18.67
CA SER A 169 -18.31 -7.55 17.49
C SER A 169 -19.34 -8.66 17.43
N LYS A 170 -18.95 -9.89 17.74
CA LYS A 170 -19.86 -11.02 17.81
C LYS A 170 -20.93 -10.82 18.90
N ASN A 171 -20.55 -10.35 20.09
CA ASN A 171 -21.45 -10.18 21.22
C ASN A 171 -22.44 -9.02 21.04
N ASN A 172 -22.05 -7.99 20.28
CA ASN A 172 -22.84 -6.78 20.08
C ASN A 172 -23.43 -6.67 18.67
N ASN A 173 -23.26 -7.68 17.84
CA ASN A 173 -23.72 -7.71 16.45
C ASN A 173 -23.19 -6.52 15.62
N TRP A 174 -21.87 -6.23 15.75
CA TRP A 174 -21.17 -5.24 14.95
C TRP A 174 -20.54 -5.89 13.73
N GLU A 175 -20.45 -5.15 12.62
CA GLU A 175 -19.78 -5.61 11.42
C GLU A 175 -18.27 -5.30 11.47
N ILE A 176 -17.46 -6.34 11.28
CA ILE A 176 -15.99 -6.19 11.27
C ILE A 176 -15.53 -5.70 9.89
N VAL A 177 -14.67 -4.69 9.87
CA VAL A 177 -14.05 -4.12 8.67
C VAL A 177 -12.53 -4.23 8.79
N GLN A 178 -11.99 -5.42 8.49
CA GLN A 178 -10.55 -5.70 8.55
C GLN A 178 -9.98 -5.90 7.14
N ASP A 179 -8.77 -5.38 6.88
CA ASP A 179 -8.13 -5.39 5.56
C ASP A 179 -7.24 -6.62 5.31
N VAL A 180 -7.26 -7.57 6.23
CA VAL A 180 -6.61 -8.89 6.10
C VAL A 180 -7.68 -9.96 6.01
N SER A 181 -7.53 -10.90 5.09
CA SER A 181 -8.43 -12.05 4.96
C SER A 181 -7.87 -13.29 5.62
N TRP A 182 -8.77 -14.08 6.22
CA TRP A 182 -8.50 -15.41 6.76
C TRP A 182 -9.61 -16.37 6.36
N GLU A 183 -9.52 -17.63 6.77
CA GLU A 183 -10.55 -18.63 6.50
C GLU A 183 -11.91 -18.21 7.07
N GLY A 184 -12.92 -18.16 6.23
CA GLY A 184 -14.27 -17.70 6.60
C GLY A 184 -14.47 -16.17 6.57
N TYR A 185 -13.40 -15.37 6.38
CA TYR A 185 -13.48 -13.91 6.32
C TYR A 185 -12.78 -13.37 5.07
N LYS A 186 -13.46 -13.40 3.93
CA LYS A 186 -12.94 -12.94 2.63
C LYS A 186 -13.78 -11.84 1.98
N THR A 187 -15.05 -11.72 2.34
CA THR A 187 -15.98 -10.78 1.70
C THR A 187 -15.59 -9.32 1.92
N VAL A 188 -15.36 -8.92 3.16
CA VAL A 188 -14.99 -7.52 3.48
C VAL A 188 -13.60 -7.14 2.96
N PRO A 189 -12.54 -7.96 3.12
CA PRO A 189 -11.26 -7.72 2.46
C PRO A 189 -11.38 -7.56 0.94
N ARG A 190 -12.30 -8.29 0.28
CA ARG A 190 -12.58 -8.14 -1.16
C ARG A 190 -13.17 -6.78 -1.48
N TYR A 191 -14.11 -6.27 -0.66
CA TYR A 191 -14.63 -4.91 -0.80
C TYR A 191 -13.52 -3.86 -0.67
N ILE A 192 -12.65 -4.03 0.32
CA ILE A 192 -11.51 -3.14 0.54
C ILE A 192 -10.58 -3.12 -0.68
N MET A 193 -10.22 -4.29 -1.20
CA MET A 193 -9.38 -4.42 -2.39
C MET A 193 -10.04 -3.79 -3.62
N ALA A 194 -11.36 -3.97 -3.80
CA ALA A 194 -12.09 -3.35 -4.90
C ALA A 194 -12.00 -1.81 -4.85
N GLY A 195 -12.11 -1.21 -3.67
CA GLY A 195 -11.93 0.24 -3.49
C GLY A 195 -10.55 0.73 -3.90
N TYR A 196 -9.49 -0.05 -3.68
CA TYR A 196 -8.13 0.35 -4.06
C TYR A 196 -7.91 0.41 -5.58
N THR A 197 -8.72 -0.29 -6.38
CA THR A 197 -8.55 -0.35 -7.84
C THR A 197 -8.75 1.01 -8.53
N ILE A 198 -9.44 1.97 -7.89
CA ILE A 198 -9.66 3.30 -8.45
C ILE A 198 -8.34 4.05 -8.70
N MET A 199 -7.31 3.80 -7.90
CA MET A 199 -5.97 4.38 -8.15
C MET A 199 -5.48 4.04 -9.56
N ILE A 200 -5.71 2.80 -9.99
CA ILE A 200 -5.25 2.32 -11.30
C ILE A 200 -6.11 2.90 -12.41
N LYS A 201 -7.44 3.00 -12.21
CA LYS A 201 -8.29 3.71 -13.16
C LYS A 201 -7.84 5.16 -13.37
N GLU A 202 -7.62 5.91 -12.30
CA GLU A 202 -7.14 7.28 -12.35
C GLU A 202 -5.81 7.43 -13.11
N ILE A 203 -4.91 6.45 -13.00
CA ILE A 203 -3.66 6.42 -13.75
C ILE A 203 -3.96 6.28 -15.24
N PHE A 204 -4.79 5.30 -15.64
CA PHE A 204 -5.12 5.07 -17.05
C PHE A 204 -5.91 6.22 -17.67
N ASP A 205 -6.77 6.88 -16.92
CA ASP A 205 -7.46 8.11 -17.36
C ASP A 205 -6.47 9.25 -17.66
N LYS A 206 -5.29 9.24 -17.02
CA LYS A 206 -4.27 10.31 -17.14
C LYS A 206 -3.22 10.05 -18.23
N ILE A 207 -2.79 8.79 -18.43
CA ILE A 207 -1.65 8.47 -19.30
C ILE A 207 -1.99 8.23 -20.79
N ASN A 208 -3.25 8.47 -21.22
CA ASN A 208 -3.68 8.43 -22.62
C ASN A 208 -3.15 7.18 -23.41
N ASN A 209 -3.39 5.98 -22.88
CA ASN A 209 -2.95 4.70 -23.47
C ASN A 209 -1.43 4.45 -23.50
N GLU A 210 -0.63 5.24 -22.82
CA GLU A 210 0.78 4.97 -22.69
C GLU A 210 1.00 3.64 -21.93
N LYS A 211 1.92 2.81 -22.44
CA LYS A 211 2.19 1.49 -21.87
C LYS A 211 3.08 1.62 -20.65
N ILE A 212 2.61 1.15 -19.51
CA ILE A 212 3.45 0.90 -18.33
C ILE A 212 4.14 -0.45 -18.53
N SER A 213 5.45 -0.51 -18.33
CA SER A 213 6.25 -1.73 -18.47
C SER A 213 6.55 -2.40 -17.12
N HIS A 214 6.68 -1.63 -16.05
CA HIS A 214 7.02 -2.11 -14.72
C HIS A 214 6.20 -1.38 -13.65
N VAL A 215 5.77 -2.11 -12.63
CA VAL A 215 5.06 -1.55 -11.48
C VAL A 215 5.69 -2.09 -10.20
N PHE A 216 6.17 -1.20 -9.35
CA PHE A 216 6.67 -1.55 -8.01
C PHE A 216 5.54 -1.33 -6.99
N LEU A 217 5.14 -2.39 -6.33
CA LEU A 217 3.95 -2.45 -5.47
C LEU A 217 4.36 -2.78 -4.03
N GLN A 218 4.20 -1.83 -3.14
CA GLN A 218 4.40 -2.07 -1.72
C GLN A 218 3.45 -3.15 -1.23
N ALA A 219 3.97 -4.06 -0.41
CA ALA A 219 3.21 -5.12 0.22
C ALA A 219 3.52 -5.20 1.72
N GLY A 220 2.47 -5.14 2.53
CA GLY A 220 2.44 -5.72 3.85
C GLY A 220 1.76 -7.08 3.70
N VAL A 221 0.46 -7.19 3.98
CA VAL A 221 -0.32 -8.42 3.73
C VAL A 221 -0.64 -8.67 2.25
N GLY A 222 -0.25 -7.78 1.33
CA GLY A 222 -0.39 -7.93 -0.13
C GLY A 222 -1.68 -7.38 -0.74
N GLY A 223 -2.63 -6.88 0.05
CA GLY A 223 -3.95 -6.46 -0.45
C GLY A 223 -3.90 -5.33 -1.49
N MET A 224 -3.06 -4.30 -1.28
CA MET A 224 -2.90 -3.21 -2.26
C MET A 224 -2.25 -3.71 -3.56
N ALA A 225 -1.22 -4.54 -3.45
CA ALA A 225 -0.52 -5.08 -4.61
C ALA A 225 -1.47 -5.94 -5.47
N ALA A 226 -2.25 -6.83 -4.84
CA ALA A 226 -3.24 -7.64 -5.53
C ALA A 226 -4.35 -6.79 -6.17
N ALA A 227 -4.83 -5.77 -5.48
CA ALA A 227 -5.84 -4.83 -6.02
C ALA A 227 -5.29 -4.03 -7.21
N ALA A 228 -4.04 -3.56 -7.16
CA ALA A 228 -3.40 -2.90 -8.28
C ALA A 228 -3.32 -3.81 -9.51
N ILE A 229 -2.91 -5.07 -9.33
CA ILE A 229 -2.88 -6.07 -10.41
C ILE A 229 -4.27 -6.29 -11.01
N ALA A 230 -5.32 -6.39 -10.18
CA ALA A 230 -6.70 -6.51 -10.65
C ALA A 230 -7.17 -5.26 -11.41
N GLY A 231 -6.77 -4.08 -10.97
CA GLY A 231 -7.00 -2.83 -11.70
C GLY A 231 -6.33 -2.84 -13.08
N PHE A 232 -5.08 -3.26 -13.17
CA PHE A 232 -4.41 -3.45 -14.47
C PHE A 232 -5.13 -4.49 -15.34
N ALA A 233 -5.55 -5.62 -14.78
CA ALA A 233 -6.31 -6.63 -15.50
C ALA A 233 -7.59 -6.06 -16.12
N LYS A 234 -8.25 -5.11 -15.44
CA LYS A 234 -9.47 -4.46 -15.90
C LYS A 234 -9.22 -3.35 -16.93
N TYR A 235 -8.29 -2.46 -16.65
CA TYR A 235 -8.13 -1.20 -17.39
C TYR A 235 -7.02 -1.20 -18.42
N SER A 236 -6.16 -2.23 -18.47
CA SER A 236 -5.04 -2.31 -19.40
C SER A 236 -5.17 -3.49 -20.36
N SER A 237 -4.78 -3.26 -21.62
CA SER A 237 -4.58 -4.34 -22.61
C SER A 237 -3.20 -4.99 -22.50
N ASN A 238 -2.25 -4.33 -21.84
CA ASN A 238 -0.87 -4.79 -21.68
C ASN A 238 -0.56 -4.96 -20.19
N MET A 239 0.03 -6.11 -19.84
CA MET A 239 0.44 -6.37 -18.47
C MET A 239 1.89 -6.01 -18.26
N PRO A 240 2.20 -5.16 -17.27
CA PRO A 240 3.57 -4.85 -16.90
C PRO A 240 4.22 -5.99 -16.10
N CYS A 241 5.52 -5.88 -15.89
CA CYS A 241 6.20 -6.64 -14.86
C CYS A 241 5.78 -6.10 -13.48
N PHE A 242 5.07 -6.90 -12.69
CA PHE A 242 4.66 -6.56 -11.34
C PHE A 242 5.71 -7.03 -10.33
N ILE A 243 6.25 -6.12 -9.56
CA ILE A 243 7.29 -6.37 -8.55
C ILE A 243 6.72 -5.99 -7.17
N THR A 244 6.56 -6.96 -6.27
CA THR A 244 6.21 -6.64 -4.88
C THR A 244 7.43 -6.15 -4.11
N VAL A 245 7.21 -5.20 -3.21
CA VAL A 245 8.27 -4.57 -2.39
C VAL A 245 7.90 -4.65 -0.93
N GLU A 246 8.80 -5.17 -0.10
CA GLU A 246 8.60 -5.39 1.33
C GLU A 246 9.80 -4.92 2.16
N PRO A 247 9.61 -4.66 3.48
CA PRO A 247 10.73 -4.54 4.42
C PRO A 247 11.49 -5.85 4.55
N GLU A 248 12.81 -5.82 4.68
CA GLU A 248 13.63 -7.04 4.85
C GLU A 248 13.30 -7.85 6.10
N ASP A 249 12.82 -7.16 7.15
CA ASP A 249 12.42 -7.79 8.43
C ASP A 249 10.96 -8.33 8.40
N ALA A 250 10.18 -8.08 7.31
CA ALA A 250 8.77 -8.43 7.20
C ALA A 250 8.38 -8.80 5.76
N GLU A 251 9.11 -9.74 5.15
CA GLU A 251 9.00 -10.13 3.74
C GLU A 251 8.09 -11.36 3.50
N CYS A 252 6.88 -11.36 4.07
CA CYS A 252 5.98 -12.52 4.03
C CYS A 252 5.51 -12.89 2.62
N VAL A 253 5.29 -11.92 1.72
CA VAL A 253 4.92 -12.17 0.32
C VAL A 253 6.11 -12.77 -0.43
N LEU A 254 7.32 -12.22 -0.26
CA LEU A 254 8.54 -12.73 -0.88
C LEU A 254 8.79 -14.19 -0.49
N GLN A 255 8.72 -14.49 0.81
CA GLN A 255 8.92 -15.85 1.30
C GLN A 255 7.80 -16.81 0.84
N SER A 256 6.57 -16.31 0.72
CA SER A 256 5.46 -17.07 0.15
C SER A 256 5.67 -17.39 -1.33
N ILE A 257 6.13 -16.42 -2.13
CA ILE A 257 6.48 -16.63 -3.55
C ILE A 257 7.65 -17.62 -3.67
N LYS A 258 8.69 -17.46 -2.87
CA LYS A 258 9.85 -18.35 -2.83
C LYS A 258 9.46 -19.80 -2.52
N ASN A 259 8.61 -20.00 -1.52
CA ASN A 259 8.17 -21.30 -1.04
C ASN A 259 6.94 -21.85 -1.80
N GLN A 260 6.35 -21.03 -2.70
CA GLN A 260 5.16 -21.37 -3.49
C GLN A 260 3.92 -21.72 -2.64
N LYS A 261 3.84 -21.21 -1.43
CA LYS A 261 2.74 -21.37 -0.46
C LYS A 261 2.76 -20.21 0.54
N PRO A 262 1.63 -19.86 1.15
CA PRO A 262 1.62 -18.90 2.25
C PRO A 262 2.65 -19.28 3.31
N THR A 263 3.50 -18.33 3.64
CA THR A 263 4.60 -18.53 4.61
C THR A 263 4.59 -17.38 5.60
N SER A 264 4.37 -17.73 6.87
CA SER A 264 4.44 -16.77 7.97
C SER A 264 5.88 -16.44 8.34
N ILE A 265 6.11 -15.20 8.71
CA ILE A 265 7.39 -14.71 9.21
C ILE A 265 7.22 -14.23 10.64
N ASN A 266 8.13 -14.63 11.51
CA ASN A 266 8.22 -14.07 12.84
C ASN A 266 9.04 -12.79 12.81
N ILE A 267 8.38 -11.64 12.92
CA ILE A 267 9.01 -10.33 12.92
C ILE A 267 9.79 -10.15 14.21
N GLN A 268 11.13 -10.12 14.11
CA GLN A 268 12.01 -9.91 15.27
C GLN A 268 12.22 -8.43 15.56
N LYS A 269 12.10 -7.59 14.53
CA LYS A 269 12.28 -6.15 14.61
C LYS A 269 11.27 -5.46 13.70
N GLU A 270 10.49 -4.54 14.26
CA GLU A 270 9.59 -3.71 13.50
C GLU A 270 10.35 -2.81 12.53
N SER A 271 9.93 -2.79 11.27
CA SER A 271 10.44 -1.85 10.29
C SER A 271 9.86 -0.45 10.52
N ILE A 272 10.61 0.58 10.13
CA ILE A 272 10.10 1.96 10.05
C ILE A 272 8.88 2.03 9.12
N MET A 273 8.83 1.21 8.07
CA MET A 273 7.69 1.05 7.17
C MET A 273 6.52 0.33 7.87
N GLY A 274 5.98 0.95 8.94
CA GLY A 274 5.05 0.31 9.87
C GLY A 274 3.78 -0.24 9.22
N GLY A 275 3.27 0.41 8.16
CA GLY A 275 2.12 -0.08 7.39
C GLY A 275 2.40 -1.32 6.53
N MET A 276 3.66 -1.71 6.42
CA MET A 276 4.14 -2.88 5.66
C MET A 276 4.76 -3.94 6.55
N SER A 277 4.94 -3.69 7.85
CA SER A 277 5.53 -4.63 8.81
C SER A 277 4.51 -5.71 9.18
N CYS A 278 4.35 -6.70 8.31
CA CYS A 278 3.35 -7.77 8.41
C CYS A 278 4.00 -9.15 8.29
N GLY A 279 3.63 -10.06 9.20
CA GLY A 279 4.20 -11.43 9.23
C GLY A 279 3.48 -12.43 8.33
N ASP A 280 2.25 -12.12 7.91
CA ASP A 280 1.41 -13.05 7.14
C ASP A 280 0.87 -12.40 5.86
N VAL A 281 0.81 -13.18 4.79
CA VAL A 281 0.12 -12.76 3.57
C VAL A 281 -1.39 -12.99 3.71
N SER A 282 -2.20 -12.02 3.32
CA SER A 282 -3.66 -12.16 3.23
C SER A 282 -4.03 -13.27 2.26
N SER A 283 -4.87 -14.22 2.70
CA SER A 283 -5.23 -15.39 1.89
C SER A 283 -5.84 -15.01 0.54
N LEU A 284 -6.65 -13.96 0.49
CA LEU A 284 -7.26 -13.46 -0.75
C LEU A 284 -6.22 -12.80 -1.67
N ALA A 285 -5.31 -12.01 -1.10
CA ALA A 285 -4.22 -11.39 -1.87
C ALA A 285 -3.28 -12.45 -2.45
N TRP A 286 -2.97 -13.49 -1.70
CA TRP A 286 -2.14 -14.61 -2.16
C TRP A 286 -2.71 -15.30 -3.39
N GLU A 287 -4.02 -15.54 -3.46
CA GLU A 287 -4.66 -16.17 -4.61
C GLU A 287 -4.43 -15.41 -5.93
N ILE A 288 -4.23 -14.09 -5.85
CA ILE A 288 -3.88 -13.24 -7.00
C ILE A 288 -2.36 -13.20 -7.19
N LEU A 289 -1.60 -12.90 -6.13
CA LEU A 289 -0.16 -12.62 -6.21
C LEU A 289 0.65 -13.84 -6.66
N LYS A 290 0.28 -15.04 -6.20
CA LYS A 290 1.04 -16.29 -6.48
C LYS A 290 1.26 -16.56 -7.97
N TYR A 291 0.39 -16.06 -8.85
CA TYR A 291 0.50 -16.24 -10.30
C TYR A 291 0.70 -14.94 -11.07
N SER A 292 0.45 -13.79 -10.45
CA SER A 292 0.44 -12.51 -11.16
C SER A 292 1.59 -11.57 -10.79
N ALA A 293 2.26 -11.76 -9.65
CA ALA A 293 3.51 -11.06 -9.35
C ALA A 293 4.67 -11.74 -10.09
N ASN A 294 5.45 -10.96 -10.86
CA ASN A 294 6.61 -11.48 -11.61
C ASN A 294 7.81 -11.72 -10.70
N SER A 295 8.00 -10.83 -9.74
CA SER A 295 9.12 -10.88 -8.81
C SER A 295 8.75 -10.22 -7.48
N SER A 296 9.53 -10.53 -6.46
CA SER A 296 9.44 -9.90 -5.15
C SER A 296 10.81 -9.41 -4.70
N ILE A 297 10.84 -8.23 -4.06
CA ILE A 297 12.04 -7.55 -3.57
C ILE A 297 11.81 -7.20 -2.11
N SER A 298 12.85 -7.36 -1.29
CA SER A 298 12.88 -6.72 0.04
C SER A 298 14.03 -5.72 0.13
N ILE A 299 13.79 -4.66 0.93
CA ILE A 299 14.71 -3.54 1.15
C ILE A 299 14.86 -3.25 2.64
N SER A 300 16.02 -2.68 3.01
CA SER A 300 16.23 -2.22 4.38
C SER A 300 15.66 -0.83 4.63
N ASP A 301 15.51 -0.47 5.90
CA ASP A 301 15.05 0.86 6.32
C ASP A 301 16.02 2.01 5.98
N LYS A 302 17.29 1.71 5.63
CA LYS A 302 18.38 2.69 5.52
C LYS A 302 18.14 3.80 4.48
N ALA A 303 17.45 3.50 3.39
CA ALA A 303 17.19 4.46 2.33
C ALA A 303 15.89 5.27 2.53
N ILE A 304 15.08 4.96 3.54
CA ILE A 304 13.78 5.62 3.76
C ILE A 304 13.97 7.13 4.00
N ALA A 305 14.74 7.49 5.02
CA ALA A 305 14.94 8.89 5.39
C ALA A 305 15.59 9.74 4.26
N PRO A 306 16.67 9.30 3.58
CA PRO A 306 17.21 10.01 2.44
C PRO A 306 16.20 10.20 1.31
N THR A 307 15.39 9.16 0.97
CA THR A 307 14.41 9.23 -0.12
C THR A 307 13.26 10.21 0.20
N VAL A 308 12.77 10.24 1.45
CA VAL A 308 11.81 11.24 1.92
C VAL A 308 12.37 12.66 1.72
N ALA A 309 13.64 12.90 2.08
CA ALA A 309 14.28 14.20 1.91
C ALA A 309 14.45 14.58 0.43
N LEU A 310 14.88 13.65 -0.44
CA LEU A 310 15.07 13.89 -1.87
C LEU A 310 13.75 14.24 -2.58
N LEU A 311 12.65 13.54 -2.26
CA LEU A 311 11.32 13.85 -2.78
C LEU A 311 10.84 15.24 -2.33
N LYS A 312 11.03 15.56 -1.04
CA LYS A 312 10.71 16.88 -0.47
C LYS A 312 11.51 18.01 -1.12
N GLN A 313 12.79 17.79 -1.43
CA GLN A 313 13.67 18.78 -2.04
C GLN A 313 13.54 18.89 -3.57
N LYS A 314 12.59 18.19 -4.18
CA LYS A 314 12.37 18.16 -5.64
C LYS A 314 13.57 17.60 -6.43
N GLU A 315 14.35 16.70 -5.83
CA GLU A 315 15.53 16.13 -6.50
C GLU A 315 15.15 15.13 -7.60
N PHE A 316 13.96 14.53 -7.54
CA PHE A 316 13.48 13.55 -8.52
C PHE A 316 12.52 14.12 -9.56
N SER A 317 11.88 15.27 -9.27
CA SER A 317 10.90 15.93 -10.14
C SER A 317 10.99 17.44 -9.99
N ASN A 318 10.15 18.18 -10.72
CA ASN A 318 9.98 19.63 -10.53
C ASN A 318 8.97 19.96 -9.43
N GLU A 319 8.26 18.96 -8.95
CA GLU A 319 7.25 19.08 -7.90
C GLU A 319 7.78 18.59 -6.55
N GLU A 320 7.31 19.22 -5.49
CA GLU A 320 7.55 18.76 -4.13
C GLU A 320 6.62 17.59 -3.83
N ILE A 321 7.18 16.48 -3.30
CA ILE A 321 6.42 15.31 -2.89
C ILE A 321 6.62 15.08 -1.41
N ILE A 322 5.52 15.03 -0.65
CA ILE A 322 5.50 14.77 0.79
C ILE A 322 5.07 13.32 1.00
N ALA A 323 6.02 12.40 0.92
CA ALA A 323 5.79 10.96 1.07
C ALA A 323 6.10 10.49 2.49
N GLY A 324 5.21 9.66 3.06
CA GLY A 324 5.47 8.92 4.29
C GLY A 324 6.43 7.75 4.09
N GLU A 325 6.73 7.06 5.18
CA GLU A 325 7.67 5.94 5.20
C GLU A 325 7.29 4.78 4.28
N CYS A 326 5.98 4.52 4.13
CA CYS A 326 5.50 3.50 3.19
C CYS A 326 5.27 4.05 1.77
N GLY A 327 5.37 5.37 1.56
CA GLY A 327 5.23 6.00 0.25
C GLY A 327 6.47 5.91 -0.64
N VAL A 328 7.65 5.64 -0.06
CA VAL A 328 8.94 5.68 -0.77
C VAL A 328 9.53 4.32 -1.18
N PRO A 329 9.10 3.14 -0.69
CA PRO A 329 9.74 1.87 -0.98
C PRO A 329 9.85 1.53 -2.47
N GLY A 330 8.84 1.87 -3.27
CA GLY A 330 8.87 1.68 -4.72
C GLY A 330 10.01 2.47 -5.39
N VAL A 331 10.25 3.71 -4.95
CA VAL A 331 11.36 4.56 -5.44
C VAL A 331 12.70 3.92 -5.08
N ILE A 332 12.86 3.51 -3.82
CA ILE A 332 14.07 2.86 -3.31
C ILE A 332 14.37 1.59 -4.10
N SER A 333 13.36 0.74 -4.29
CA SER A 333 13.51 -0.53 -4.99
C SER A 333 13.88 -0.36 -6.45
N LEU A 334 13.31 0.64 -7.14
CA LEU A 334 13.69 0.95 -8.51
C LEU A 334 15.15 1.39 -8.60
N ILE A 335 15.60 2.34 -7.76
CA ILE A 335 16.98 2.81 -7.72
C ILE A 335 17.92 1.63 -7.44
N SER A 336 17.58 0.81 -6.43
CA SER A 336 18.38 -0.35 -6.03
C SER A 336 18.47 -1.40 -7.13
N ALA A 337 17.37 -1.64 -7.85
CA ALA A 337 17.34 -2.58 -8.98
C ALA A 337 18.18 -2.09 -10.17
N MET A 338 18.18 -0.78 -10.42
CA MET A 338 19.01 -0.19 -11.49
C MET A 338 20.50 -0.19 -11.11
N ASN A 339 20.85 -0.10 -9.85
CA ASN A 339 22.24 -0.21 -9.35
C ASN A 339 22.79 -1.65 -9.39
N ASP A 340 21.93 -2.66 -9.37
CA ASP A 340 22.31 -4.07 -9.46
C ASP A 340 22.12 -4.60 -10.88
N LYS A 341 23.23 -4.76 -11.63
CA LYS A 341 23.21 -5.21 -13.03
C LYS A 341 22.48 -6.55 -13.24
N ASN A 342 22.58 -7.47 -12.28
CA ASN A 342 21.95 -8.78 -12.39
C ASN A 342 20.43 -8.67 -12.19
N ILE A 343 19.98 -7.90 -11.21
CA ILE A 343 18.55 -7.67 -10.96
C ILE A 343 17.95 -6.82 -12.07
N CYS A 344 18.63 -5.75 -12.50
CA CYS A 344 18.21 -4.92 -13.62
C CYS A 344 17.96 -5.76 -14.89
N GLN A 345 18.89 -6.69 -15.20
CA GLN A 345 18.75 -7.61 -16.33
C GLN A 345 17.59 -8.60 -16.13
N LYS A 346 17.44 -9.19 -14.94
CA LYS A 346 16.35 -10.13 -14.64
C LYS A 346 14.96 -9.48 -14.72
N LEU A 347 14.85 -8.21 -14.36
CA LEU A 347 13.63 -7.43 -14.48
C LEU A 347 13.45 -6.83 -15.89
N ASN A 348 14.45 -6.91 -16.77
CA ASN A 348 14.47 -6.29 -18.08
C ASN A 348 14.26 -4.76 -18.03
N LEU A 349 14.77 -4.10 -16.98
CA LEU A 349 14.78 -2.65 -16.87
C LEU A 349 15.80 -2.06 -17.84
N ASN A 350 15.40 -1.04 -18.59
CA ASN A 350 16.23 -0.43 -19.63
C ASN A 350 15.73 0.98 -20.01
N SER A 351 16.39 1.63 -20.97
CA SER A 351 16.05 2.99 -21.42
C SER A 351 14.66 3.15 -22.06
N GLN A 352 13.96 2.07 -22.35
CA GLN A 352 12.58 2.09 -22.87
C GLN A 352 11.54 1.82 -21.77
N SER A 353 11.97 1.58 -20.54
CA SER A 353 11.07 1.25 -19.44
C SER A 353 10.22 2.44 -19.00
N ASN A 354 8.90 2.24 -18.96
CA ASN A 354 7.94 3.13 -18.33
C ASN A 354 7.55 2.53 -16.98
N VAL A 355 7.99 3.14 -15.91
CA VAL A 355 7.84 2.60 -14.54
C VAL A 355 6.74 3.34 -13.80
N LEU A 356 5.88 2.60 -13.11
CA LEU A 356 4.89 3.15 -12.18
C LEU A 356 5.28 2.82 -10.74
N LEU A 357 5.27 3.83 -9.91
CA LEU A 357 5.50 3.77 -8.47
C LEU A 357 4.24 4.28 -7.75
N ILE A 358 3.87 3.64 -6.65
CA ILE A 358 2.74 4.07 -5.83
C ILE A 358 3.27 4.76 -4.57
N GLY A 359 2.99 6.05 -4.44
CA GLY A 359 3.18 6.79 -3.20
C GLY A 359 1.95 6.58 -2.30
N CYS A 360 1.88 5.44 -1.65
CA CYS A 360 0.67 4.96 -0.98
C CYS A 360 0.22 5.82 0.20
N GLU A 361 1.10 6.67 0.75
CA GLU A 361 0.79 7.62 1.81
C GLU A 361 1.71 8.85 1.78
N GLY A 362 1.18 9.95 2.29
CA GLY A 362 1.90 11.19 2.57
C GLY A 362 2.19 11.37 4.05
N LEU A 363 2.02 12.60 4.55
CA LEU A 363 2.22 12.97 5.96
C LEU A 363 1.03 12.48 6.81
N THR A 364 1.03 11.20 7.14
CA THR A 364 0.01 10.57 8.01
C THR A 364 0.38 10.62 9.49
N ASP A 365 1.68 10.65 9.80
CA ASP A 365 2.26 10.83 11.14
C ASP A 365 3.31 11.94 11.06
N SER A 366 2.98 13.11 11.62
CA SER A 366 3.83 14.30 11.53
C SER A 366 5.13 14.17 12.33
N GLU A 367 5.12 13.44 13.43
CA GLU A 367 6.31 13.23 14.27
C GLU A 367 7.31 12.33 13.53
N MET A 368 6.84 11.18 13.02
CA MET A 368 7.66 10.27 12.22
C MET A 368 8.20 10.97 10.96
N TYR A 369 7.36 11.66 10.21
CA TYR A 369 7.77 12.39 9.02
C TYR A 369 8.87 13.42 9.29
N ASN A 370 8.71 14.26 10.33
CA ASN A 370 9.70 15.28 10.69
C ASN A 370 11.03 14.65 11.14
N LYS A 371 10.98 13.53 11.85
CA LYS A 371 12.17 12.75 12.21
C LYS A 371 12.89 12.27 10.95
N LEU A 372 12.19 11.58 10.05
CA LEU A 372 12.75 11.06 8.80
C LEU A 372 13.33 12.17 7.92
N LEU A 373 12.60 13.27 7.77
CA LEU A 373 13.07 14.42 6.99
C LEU A 373 14.38 14.98 7.56
N LYS A 374 14.46 15.16 8.89
CA LYS A 374 15.68 15.65 9.56
C LYS A 374 16.86 14.71 9.38
N GLU A 375 16.64 13.40 9.54
CA GLU A 375 17.68 12.37 9.36
C GLU A 375 18.13 12.31 7.89
N GLY A 376 17.19 12.36 6.96
CA GLY A 376 17.48 12.37 5.53
C GLY A 376 18.29 13.60 5.10
N LEU A 377 17.87 14.79 5.50
CA LEU A 377 18.63 16.03 5.23
C LEU A 377 20.05 16.01 5.81
N LYS A 378 20.24 15.36 6.96
CA LYS A 378 21.59 15.17 7.54
C LYS A 378 22.40 14.18 6.72
N ALA A 379 21.81 13.08 6.26
CA ALA A 379 22.48 12.11 5.40
C ALA A 379 22.96 12.74 4.08
N LEU A 380 22.12 13.59 3.46
CA LEU A 380 22.45 14.28 2.21
C LEU A 380 23.57 15.32 2.35
N LYS A 381 23.82 15.87 3.55
CA LYS A 381 24.90 16.83 3.80
C LYS A 381 26.26 16.17 4.09
N ASN A 382 26.27 14.91 4.47
CA ASN A 382 27.49 14.19 4.87
C ASN A 382 28.16 13.47 3.66
N GLU A 383 27.70 13.75 2.45
CA GLU A 383 28.22 13.28 1.15
C GLU A 383 29.06 14.34 0.43
#